data_9408538d2d10c6095780b503168e8e60
#
_entry.id   9408538d2d10c6095780b503168e8e60
#
_cell.length_a   1.000
_cell.length_b   1.000
_cell.length_c   1.000
_cell.angle_alpha   90.00
_cell.angle_beta   90.00
_cell.angle_gamma   90.00
#
_symmetry.space_group_name_H-M   'P 1'
#
loop_
_entity.id
_entity.type
_entity.pdbx_description
1 polymer ?
#
loop_
_entity_poly.entity_id
_entity_poly.type
_entity_poly.pdbx_seq_one_letter_code
_entity_poly.pdbx_strand_id
1 'polypeptide(L)'
;MQESLKDKTVRGVGWSFIDNIASSGITFLVGLILARLLTPEEYGVMAMIAIFIAVSNSIIDSGFSNALIRKVHINRIDYNTVFYFNIVVSIVLYISLFLASPVISVFFKEPILMEVMRIIGFILIINALSIIPRTIFVRNVNFKTQTKVSLISSISSGFVGIGMALAGMGVW
;
A
#
# COMPACT_ATOMS: atom_id res chain seq x y z
N MET A 1 -26.34 13.88 22.68
CA MET A 1 -26.50 14.60 21.41
C MET A 1 -26.08 13.65 20.30
N GLN A 2 -27.03 13.15 19.51
CA GLN A 2 -26.69 12.35 18.31
C GLN A 2 -26.12 13.32 17.24
N GLU A 3 -24.82 13.22 16.95
CA GLU A 3 -24.25 13.91 15.79
C GLU A 3 -25.05 13.53 14.54
N SER A 4 -25.52 14.52 13.81
CA SER A 4 -26.24 14.31 12.56
C SER A 4 -25.34 13.54 11.59
N LEU A 5 -25.91 12.56 10.86
CA LEU A 5 -25.19 11.83 9.80
C LEU A 5 -24.51 12.79 8.82
N LYS A 6 -25.10 13.95 8.58
CA LYS A 6 -24.56 15.02 7.74
C LYS A 6 -23.24 15.58 8.31
N ASP A 7 -23.19 15.84 9.62
CA ASP A 7 -21.97 16.38 10.26
C ASP A 7 -20.83 15.36 10.29
N LYS A 8 -21.16 14.09 10.54
CA LYS A 8 -20.19 12.98 10.44
C LYS A 8 -19.62 12.85 9.04
N THR A 9 -20.47 12.97 8.02
CA THR A 9 -20.04 12.84 6.62
C THR A 9 -19.17 14.03 6.21
N VAL A 10 -19.57 15.26 6.53
CA VAL A 10 -18.79 16.48 6.20
C VAL A 10 -17.42 16.43 6.89
N ARG A 11 -17.37 16.09 8.17
CA ARG A 11 -16.09 15.91 8.89
C ARG A 11 -15.25 14.77 8.29
N GLY A 12 -15.89 13.66 7.90
CA GLY A 12 -15.21 12.53 7.26
C GLY A 12 -14.54 12.92 5.95
N VAL A 13 -15.26 13.65 5.08
CA VAL A 13 -14.73 14.16 3.81
C VAL A 13 -13.55 15.12 4.07
N GLY A 14 -13.68 16.01 5.06
CA GLY A 14 -12.60 16.92 5.43
C GLY A 14 -11.33 16.18 5.87
N TRP A 15 -11.46 15.16 6.74
CA TRP A 15 -10.33 14.33 7.14
C TRP A 15 -9.72 13.53 6.00
N SER A 16 -10.55 12.96 5.11
CA SER A 16 -10.07 12.26 3.92
C SER A 16 -9.30 13.17 2.96
N PHE A 17 -9.76 14.42 2.81
CA PHE A 17 -9.05 15.42 2.00
C PHE A 17 -7.69 15.78 2.59
N ILE A 18 -7.63 16.01 3.92
CA ILE A 18 -6.37 16.25 4.65
C ILE A 18 -5.43 15.07 4.51
N ASP A 19 -5.94 13.83 4.66
CA ASP A 19 -5.15 12.61 4.49
C ASP A 19 -4.50 12.53 3.11
N ASN A 20 -5.29 12.71 2.07
CA ASN A 20 -4.79 12.65 0.69
C ASN A 20 -3.72 13.72 0.39
N ILE A 21 -3.96 14.97 0.78
CA ILE A 21 -2.99 16.03 0.54
C ILE A 21 -1.72 15.83 1.36
N ALA A 22 -1.86 15.55 2.65
CA ALA A 22 -0.72 15.41 3.53
C ALA A 22 0.12 14.16 3.19
N SER A 23 -0.52 13.01 2.98
CA SER A 23 0.20 11.78 2.59
C SER A 23 0.86 11.91 1.22
N SER A 24 0.17 12.50 0.23
CA SER A 24 0.76 12.74 -1.10
C SER A 24 1.91 13.75 -1.02
N GLY A 25 1.76 14.81 -0.22
CA GLY A 25 2.82 15.80 0.02
C GLY A 25 4.05 15.17 0.66
N ILE A 26 3.88 14.35 1.70
CA ILE A 26 4.98 13.62 2.35
C ILE A 26 5.66 12.68 1.35
N THR A 27 4.88 11.88 0.62
CA THR A 27 5.42 10.95 -0.39
C THR A 27 6.19 11.68 -1.48
N PHE A 28 5.68 12.83 -1.94
CA PHE A 28 6.36 13.67 -2.93
C PHE A 28 7.69 14.22 -2.39
N LEU A 29 7.71 14.75 -1.17
CA LEU A 29 8.93 15.28 -0.55
C LEU A 29 9.97 14.17 -0.32
N VAL A 30 9.55 13.02 0.19
CA VAL A 30 10.42 11.85 0.35
C VAL A 30 10.96 11.39 -1.01
N GLY A 31 10.11 11.28 -2.02
CA GLY A 31 10.50 10.93 -3.38
C GLY A 31 11.51 11.91 -3.98
N LEU A 32 11.34 13.21 -3.75
CA LEU A 32 12.29 14.25 -4.21
C LEU A 32 13.66 14.12 -3.53
N ILE A 33 13.67 13.84 -2.23
CA ILE A 33 14.91 13.63 -1.46
C ILE A 33 15.61 12.36 -1.95
N LEU A 34 14.88 11.25 -2.09
CA LEU A 34 15.42 9.99 -2.58
C LEU A 34 15.95 10.11 -4.02
N ALA A 35 15.27 10.87 -4.88
CA ALA A 35 15.75 11.11 -6.25
C ALA A 35 17.07 11.89 -6.32
N ARG A 36 17.46 12.60 -5.24
CA ARG A 36 18.76 13.26 -5.13
C ARG A 36 19.84 12.39 -4.50
N LEU A 37 19.45 11.41 -3.69
CA LEU A 37 20.35 10.53 -2.95
C LEU A 37 20.69 9.25 -3.72
N LEU A 38 19.73 8.73 -4.48
CA LEU A 38 19.87 7.50 -5.26
C LEU A 38 20.37 7.79 -6.67
N THR A 39 21.08 6.83 -7.25
CA THR A 39 21.45 6.89 -8.66
C THR A 39 20.21 6.71 -9.56
N PRO A 40 20.24 7.22 -10.82
CA PRO A 40 19.15 7.00 -11.76
C PRO A 40 18.83 5.51 -12.00
N GLU A 41 19.84 4.65 -11.95
CA GLU A 41 19.70 3.19 -12.11
C GLU A 41 18.93 2.59 -10.93
N GLU A 42 19.30 2.92 -9.70
CA GLU A 42 18.59 2.48 -8.48
C GLU A 42 17.12 2.94 -8.46
N TYR A 43 16.89 4.19 -8.84
CA TYR A 43 15.53 4.74 -8.92
C TYR A 43 14.72 4.05 -10.02
N GLY A 44 15.35 3.69 -11.13
CA GLY A 44 14.76 2.91 -12.21
C GLY A 44 14.32 1.51 -11.76
N VAL A 45 15.15 0.81 -10.99
CA VAL A 45 14.82 -0.50 -10.40
C VAL A 45 13.59 -0.41 -9.50
N MET A 46 13.51 0.60 -8.63
CA MET A 46 12.34 0.82 -7.78
C MET A 46 11.07 1.08 -8.60
N ALA A 47 11.16 1.86 -9.66
CA ALA A 47 10.02 2.14 -10.55
C ALA A 47 9.53 0.87 -11.27
N MET A 48 10.44 0.00 -11.72
CA MET A 48 10.07 -1.29 -12.32
C MET A 48 9.31 -2.17 -11.33
N ILE A 49 9.80 -2.31 -10.11
CA ILE A 49 9.15 -3.11 -9.07
C ILE A 49 7.78 -2.55 -8.73
N ALA A 50 7.65 -1.22 -8.62
CA ALA A 50 6.40 -0.56 -8.28
C ALA A 50 5.26 -0.90 -9.25
N ILE A 51 5.56 -1.09 -10.54
CA ILE A 51 4.56 -1.50 -11.54
C ILE A 51 3.99 -2.89 -11.21
N PHE A 52 4.85 -3.87 -10.91
CA PHE A 52 4.42 -5.23 -10.58
C PHE A 52 3.61 -5.27 -9.28
N ILE A 53 4.04 -4.51 -8.28
CA ILE A 53 3.32 -4.38 -7.01
C ILE A 53 1.97 -3.70 -7.20
N ALA A 54 1.88 -2.64 -8.02
CA ALA A 54 0.63 -1.93 -8.30
C ALA A 54 -0.40 -2.83 -9.01
N VAL A 55 0.04 -3.57 -10.03
CA VAL A 55 -0.82 -4.53 -10.75
C VAL A 55 -1.30 -5.63 -9.78
N SER A 56 -0.40 -6.18 -8.99
CA SER A 56 -0.74 -7.22 -8.01
C SER A 56 -1.74 -6.73 -6.96
N ASN A 57 -1.53 -5.53 -6.41
CA ASN A 57 -2.46 -4.92 -5.46
C ASN A 57 -3.86 -4.69 -6.07
N SER A 58 -3.93 -4.28 -7.35
CA SER A 58 -5.19 -4.13 -8.07
C SER A 58 -5.96 -5.46 -8.19
N ILE A 59 -5.25 -6.56 -8.40
CA ILE A 59 -5.84 -7.91 -8.44
C ILE A 59 -6.32 -8.33 -7.04
N ILE A 60 -5.52 -8.11 -5.99
CA ILE A 60 -5.88 -8.46 -4.62
C ILE A 60 -7.14 -7.71 -4.18
N ASP A 61 -7.23 -6.41 -4.43
CA ASP A 61 -8.39 -5.62 -4.00
C ASP A 61 -9.65 -5.98 -4.81
N SER A 62 -9.54 -6.33 -6.09
CA SER A 62 -10.60 -6.85 -7.00
C SER A 62 -12.03 -6.32 -6.75
N GLY A 63 -12.17 -5.16 -6.07
CA GLY A 63 -13.46 -4.56 -5.73
C GLY A 63 -14.20 -5.17 -4.54
N PHE A 64 -13.66 -6.20 -3.88
CA PHE A 64 -14.30 -6.80 -2.69
C PHE A 64 -14.44 -5.82 -1.53
N SER A 65 -13.46 -4.94 -1.33
CA SER A 65 -13.54 -3.86 -0.35
C SER A 65 -14.74 -2.96 -0.61
N ASN A 66 -14.95 -2.57 -1.85
CA ASN A 66 -16.08 -1.74 -2.27
C ASN A 66 -17.42 -2.48 -2.12
N ALA A 67 -17.47 -3.78 -2.40
CA ALA A 67 -18.65 -4.61 -2.20
C ALA A 67 -19.03 -4.69 -0.71
N LEU A 68 -18.04 -4.88 0.18
CA LEU A 68 -18.25 -4.86 1.62
C LEU A 68 -18.74 -3.49 2.11
N ILE A 69 -18.21 -2.38 1.59
CA ILE A 69 -18.65 -1.03 2.00
C ILE A 69 -20.11 -0.80 1.62
N ARG A 70 -20.56 -1.27 0.47
CA ARG A 70 -21.93 -1.07 -0.04
C ARG A 70 -22.96 -2.03 0.54
N LYS A 71 -22.55 -3.20 1.07
CA LYS A 71 -23.47 -4.19 1.62
C LYS A 71 -24.14 -3.66 2.89
N VAL A 72 -25.48 -3.63 2.92
CA VAL A 72 -26.29 -3.07 4.03
C VAL A 72 -26.13 -3.90 5.29
N HIS A 73 -26.34 -5.22 5.18
CA HIS A 73 -26.21 -6.15 6.31
C HIS A 73 -24.95 -7.01 6.11
N ILE A 74 -23.92 -6.72 6.90
CA ILE A 74 -22.68 -7.49 6.91
C ILE A 74 -22.63 -8.36 8.14
N ASN A 75 -22.24 -9.62 7.92
CA ASN A 75 -21.94 -10.60 8.96
C ASN A 75 -20.43 -10.76 9.13
N ARG A 76 -20.00 -11.32 10.27
CA ARG A 76 -18.60 -11.68 10.49
C ARG A 76 -18.06 -12.65 9.41
N ILE A 77 -18.95 -13.49 8.88
CA ILE A 77 -18.61 -14.45 7.82
C ILE A 77 -18.17 -13.71 6.55
N ASP A 78 -18.84 -12.62 6.17
CA ASP A 78 -18.48 -11.84 4.99
C ASP A 78 -17.06 -11.26 5.08
N TYR A 79 -16.72 -10.68 6.24
CA TYR A 79 -15.36 -10.18 6.49
C TYR A 79 -14.32 -11.29 6.44
N ASN A 80 -14.59 -12.42 7.07
CA ASN A 80 -13.68 -13.56 7.08
C ASN A 80 -13.48 -14.14 5.68
N THR A 81 -14.55 -14.28 4.90
CA THR A 81 -14.49 -14.78 3.53
C THR A 81 -13.59 -13.90 2.66
N VAL A 82 -13.80 -12.58 2.68
CA VAL A 82 -12.98 -11.66 1.89
C VAL A 82 -11.54 -11.60 2.42
N PHE A 83 -11.34 -11.69 3.73
CA PHE A 83 -10.02 -11.74 4.33
C PHE A 83 -9.21 -12.94 3.86
N TYR A 84 -9.76 -14.15 4.01
CA TYR A 84 -9.05 -15.36 3.59
C TYR A 84 -8.85 -15.40 2.08
N PHE A 85 -9.84 -14.97 1.30
CA PHE A 85 -9.70 -14.87 -0.14
C PHE A 85 -8.51 -13.97 -0.54
N ASN A 86 -8.45 -12.75 0.01
CA ASN A 86 -7.36 -11.82 -0.28
C ASN A 86 -5.99 -12.36 0.15
N ILE A 87 -5.91 -13.08 1.28
CA ILE A 87 -4.66 -13.72 1.71
C ILE A 87 -4.24 -14.81 0.71
N VAL A 88 -5.16 -15.68 0.30
CA VAL A 88 -4.84 -16.74 -0.67
C VAL A 88 -4.37 -16.13 -1.99
N VAL A 89 -5.09 -15.13 -2.51
CA VAL A 89 -4.71 -14.44 -3.75
C VAL A 89 -3.35 -13.76 -3.60
N SER A 90 -3.08 -13.09 -2.48
CA SER A 90 -1.79 -12.42 -2.25
C SER A 90 -0.62 -13.41 -2.18
N ILE A 91 -0.82 -14.58 -1.56
CA ILE A 91 0.19 -15.65 -1.52
C ILE A 91 0.45 -16.19 -2.93
N VAL A 92 -0.60 -16.47 -3.71
CA VAL A 92 -0.47 -16.94 -5.09
C VAL A 92 0.28 -15.92 -5.94
N LEU A 93 -0.06 -14.64 -5.84
CA LEU A 93 0.62 -13.57 -6.57
C LEU A 93 2.07 -13.39 -6.11
N TYR A 94 2.34 -13.48 -4.81
CA TYR A 94 3.71 -13.45 -4.29
C TYR A 94 4.55 -14.59 -4.85
N ILE A 95 4.04 -15.84 -4.81
CA ILE A 95 4.73 -17.02 -5.37
C ILE A 95 4.95 -16.83 -6.87
N SER A 96 3.95 -16.32 -7.60
CA SER A 96 4.06 -16.05 -9.03
C SER A 96 5.15 -15.03 -9.33
N LEU A 97 5.22 -13.92 -8.59
CA LEU A 97 6.28 -12.92 -8.71
C LEU A 97 7.65 -13.47 -8.31
N PHE A 98 7.71 -14.26 -7.25
CA PHE A 98 8.94 -14.91 -6.80
C PHE A 98 9.53 -15.82 -7.87
N LEU A 99 8.69 -16.65 -8.51
CA LEU A 99 9.10 -17.54 -9.59
C LEU A 99 9.40 -16.79 -10.89
N ALA A 100 8.69 -15.69 -11.16
CA ALA A 100 8.91 -14.86 -12.34
C ALA A 100 10.14 -13.94 -12.20
N SER A 101 10.60 -13.65 -10.97
CA SER A 101 11.67 -12.69 -10.70
C SER A 101 12.96 -12.94 -11.52
N PRO A 102 13.47 -14.18 -11.74
CA PRO A 102 14.66 -14.38 -12.55
C PRO A 102 14.42 -14.04 -14.02
N VAL A 103 13.24 -14.36 -14.57
CA VAL A 103 12.89 -14.04 -15.97
C VAL A 103 12.78 -12.54 -16.15
N ILE A 104 12.14 -11.86 -15.19
CA ILE A 104 11.98 -10.39 -15.19
C ILE A 104 13.36 -9.72 -15.09
N SER A 105 14.23 -10.19 -14.20
CA SER A 105 15.60 -9.68 -14.04
C SER A 105 16.41 -9.78 -15.34
N VAL A 106 16.34 -10.91 -16.02
CA VAL A 106 17.02 -11.10 -17.34
C VAL A 106 16.43 -10.19 -18.41
N PHE A 107 15.09 -10.05 -18.44
CA PHE A 107 14.39 -9.19 -19.41
C PHE A 107 14.79 -7.72 -19.29
N PHE A 108 14.86 -7.20 -18.07
CA PHE A 108 15.29 -5.82 -17.81
C PHE A 108 16.80 -5.63 -17.75
N LYS A 109 17.59 -6.72 -17.83
CA LYS A 109 19.06 -6.73 -17.70
C LYS A 109 19.59 -6.16 -16.37
N GLU A 110 18.79 -6.30 -15.30
CA GLU A 110 19.08 -5.79 -13.97
C GLU A 110 19.11 -6.95 -12.95
N PRO A 111 20.29 -7.51 -12.60
CA PRO A 111 20.40 -8.65 -11.70
C PRO A 111 19.82 -8.40 -10.30
N ILE A 112 19.98 -7.17 -9.77
CA ILE A 112 19.49 -6.77 -8.46
C ILE A 112 17.96 -6.85 -8.35
N LEU A 113 17.25 -6.72 -9.47
CA LEU A 113 15.80 -6.76 -9.55
C LEU A 113 15.24 -8.09 -9.02
N MET A 114 15.96 -9.19 -9.25
CA MET A 114 15.54 -10.52 -8.76
C MET A 114 15.47 -10.58 -7.24
N GLU A 115 16.50 -10.10 -6.55
CA GLU A 115 16.58 -10.17 -5.09
C GLU A 115 15.58 -9.20 -4.44
N VAL A 116 15.58 -7.95 -4.90
CA VAL A 116 14.71 -6.91 -4.37
C VAL A 116 13.23 -7.27 -4.59
N MET A 117 12.87 -7.79 -5.77
CA MET A 117 11.50 -8.20 -6.07
C MET A 117 11.01 -9.35 -5.15
N ARG A 118 11.88 -10.29 -4.81
CA ARG A 118 11.55 -11.40 -3.90
C ARG A 118 11.26 -10.90 -2.48
N ILE A 119 12.01 -9.91 -2.01
CA ILE A 119 11.83 -9.37 -0.66
C ILE A 119 10.66 -8.39 -0.62
N ILE A 120 10.61 -7.43 -1.53
CA ILE A 120 9.53 -6.44 -1.58
C ILE A 120 8.18 -7.10 -1.92
N GLY A 121 8.17 -8.16 -2.72
CA GLY A 121 6.95 -8.92 -3.03
C GLY A 121 6.18 -9.37 -1.78
N PHE A 122 6.86 -9.56 -0.65
CA PHE A 122 6.21 -9.90 0.62
C PHE A 122 5.22 -8.83 1.10
N ILE A 123 5.36 -7.58 0.62
CA ILE A 123 4.43 -6.49 0.91
C ILE A 123 2.99 -6.79 0.45
N LEU A 124 2.82 -7.66 -0.56
CA LEU A 124 1.50 -8.07 -1.04
C LEU A 124 0.68 -8.76 0.05
N ILE A 125 1.35 -9.62 0.83
CA ILE A 125 0.72 -10.34 1.94
C ILE A 125 0.37 -9.36 3.07
N ILE A 126 1.29 -8.43 3.39
CA ILE A 126 1.05 -7.40 4.41
C ILE A 126 -0.11 -6.48 4.00
N ASN A 127 -0.17 -6.09 2.72
CA ASN A 127 -1.27 -5.28 2.20
C ASN A 127 -2.62 -6.03 2.29
N ALA A 128 -2.65 -7.32 1.95
CA ALA A 128 -3.86 -8.14 2.06
C ALA A 128 -4.39 -8.20 3.50
N LEU A 129 -3.51 -8.32 4.51
CA LEU A 129 -3.89 -8.27 5.92
C LEU A 129 -4.52 -6.92 6.31
N SER A 130 -4.13 -5.83 5.67
CA SER A 130 -4.58 -4.46 5.97
C SER A 130 -5.93 -4.10 5.34
N ILE A 131 -6.40 -4.86 4.33
CA ILE A 131 -7.63 -4.55 3.58
C ILE A 131 -8.86 -4.51 4.49
N ILE A 132 -9.07 -5.52 5.31
CA ILE A 132 -10.27 -5.62 6.17
C ILE A 132 -10.29 -4.52 7.24
N PRO A 133 -9.23 -4.28 8.05
CA PRO A 133 -9.20 -3.16 8.97
C PRO A 133 -9.51 -1.82 8.31
N ARG A 134 -8.90 -1.56 7.13
CA ARG A 134 -9.14 -0.34 6.36
C ARG A 134 -10.61 -0.21 5.93
N THR A 135 -11.20 -1.30 5.42
CA THR A 135 -12.62 -1.35 5.01
C THR A 135 -13.55 -1.04 6.19
N ILE A 136 -13.26 -1.55 7.39
CA ILE A 136 -14.03 -1.27 8.60
C ILE A 136 -13.95 0.21 8.98
N PHE A 137 -12.78 0.86 8.90
CA PHE A 137 -12.65 2.29 9.19
C PHE A 137 -13.43 3.14 8.18
N VAL A 138 -13.35 2.83 6.88
CA VAL A 138 -14.11 3.54 5.84
C VAL A 138 -15.61 3.40 6.07
N ARG A 139 -16.09 2.17 6.34
CA ARG A 139 -17.50 1.90 6.58
C ARG A 139 -18.05 2.63 7.82
N ASN A 140 -17.26 2.71 8.87
CA ASN A 140 -17.64 3.40 10.11
C ASN A 140 -17.44 4.93 10.04
N VAL A 141 -17.05 5.46 8.88
CA VAL A 141 -16.76 6.90 8.67
C VAL A 141 -15.71 7.42 9.67
N ASN A 142 -14.79 6.54 10.12
CA ASN A 142 -13.75 6.91 11.07
C ASN A 142 -12.45 7.35 10.36
N PHE A 143 -12.58 8.34 9.48
CA PHE A 143 -11.46 8.86 8.72
C PHE A 143 -10.39 9.53 9.58
N LYS A 144 -10.76 10.08 10.74
CA LYS A 144 -9.80 10.69 11.67
C LYS A 144 -8.73 9.69 12.13
N THR A 145 -9.13 8.48 12.50
CA THR A 145 -8.18 7.43 12.90
C THR A 145 -7.36 6.95 11.72
N GLN A 146 -8.00 6.78 10.56
CA GLN A 146 -7.32 6.41 9.32
C GLN A 146 -6.23 7.42 8.95
N THR A 147 -6.56 8.72 8.95
CA THR A 147 -5.60 9.80 8.66
C THR A 147 -4.42 9.79 9.62
N LYS A 148 -4.66 9.61 10.93
CA LYS A 148 -3.57 9.51 11.91
C LYS A 148 -2.62 8.36 11.60
N VAL A 149 -3.15 7.17 11.33
CA VAL A 149 -2.35 5.98 11.00
C VAL A 149 -1.59 6.21 9.71
N SER A 150 -2.24 6.73 8.67
CA SER A 150 -1.63 7.02 7.38
C SER A 150 -0.46 8.02 7.51
N LEU A 151 -0.66 9.13 8.22
CA LEU A 151 0.37 10.14 8.42
C LEU A 151 1.56 9.60 9.22
N ILE A 152 1.30 8.90 10.33
CA ILE A 152 2.38 8.29 11.13
C ILE A 152 3.18 7.30 10.28
N SER A 153 2.49 6.46 9.51
CA SER A 153 3.14 5.50 8.61
C SER A 153 3.97 6.19 7.53
N SER A 154 3.42 7.22 6.86
CA SER A 154 4.12 7.96 5.80
C SER A 154 5.36 8.69 6.33
N ILE A 155 5.25 9.31 7.50
CA ILE A 155 6.38 9.99 8.15
C ILE A 155 7.45 8.97 8.57
N SER A 156 7.04 7.90 9.25
CA SER A 156 7.98 6.87 9.73
C SER A 156 8.69 6.19 8.56
N SER A 157 7.97 5.80 7.51
CA SER A 157 8.58 5.18 6.31
C SER A 157 9.50 6.16 5.58
N GLY A 158 9.13 7.44 5.51
CA GLY A 158 9.98 8.47 4.94
C GLY A 158 11.30 8.64 5.69
N PHE A 159 11.26 8.68 7.02
CA PHE A 159 12.49 8.75 7.84
C PHE A 159 13.36 7.52 7.68
N VAL A 160 12.77 6.33 7.69
CA VAL A 160 13.50 5.07 7.49
C VAL A 160 14.12 5.03 6.09
N GLY A 161 13.35 5.34 5.04
CA GLY A 161 13.83 5.32 3.65
C GLY A 161 14.97 6.32 3.42
N ILE A 162 14.84 7.56 3.90
CA ILE A 162 15.91 8.57 3.80
C ILE A 162 17.14 8.13 4.61
N GLY A 163 16.93 7.59 5.82
CA GLY A 163 18.03 7.08 6.65
C GLY A 163 18.81 5.96 5.99
N MET A 164 18.13 5.00 5.36
CA MET A 164 18.76 3.90 4.61
C MET A 164 19.51 4.41 3.37
N ALA A 165 18.92 5.36 2.64
CA ALA A 165 19.56 5.98 1.48
C ALA A 165 20.85 6.73 1.88
N LEU A 166 20.83 7.47 3.00
CA LEU A 166 22.02 8.15 3.53
C LEU A 166 23.09 7.17 4.05
N ALA A 167 22.67 5.99 4.50
CA ALA A 167 23.58 4.91 4.88
C ALA A 167 24.20 4.17 3.66
N GLY A 168 23.86 4.58 2.43
CA GLY A 168 24.39 3.98 1.20
C GLY A 168 23.81 2.61 0.87
N MET A 169 22.62 2.28 1.38
CA MET A 169 21.97 1.00 1.10
C MET A 169 21.34 0.94 -0.30
N GLY A 170 21.34 2.06 -1.04
CA GLY A 170 20.85 2.11 -2.42
C GLY A 170 19.38 1.72 -2.54
N VAL A 171 19.10 0.71 -3.35
CA VAL A 171 17.72 0.21 -3.61
C VAL A 171 17.06 -0.42 -2.39
N TRP A 172 17.82 -0.83 -1.37
CA TRP A 172 17.32 -1.44 -0.12
C TRP A 172 16.85 -0.37 0.86
#